data_09e42a3fc38d628d1dbd15a0bf439c43
#
_entry.id   09e42a3fc38d628d1dbd15a0bf439c43
#
_cell.length_a   1.000
_cell.length_b   1.000
_cell.length_c   1.000
_cell.angle_alpha   90.00
_cell.angle_beta   90.00
_cell.angle_gamma   90.00
#
_symmetry.space_group_name_H-M   'P 1'
#
loop_
_entity.id
_entity.type
_entity.pdbx_description
1 polymer ?
#
loop_
_entity_poly.entity_id
_entity_poly.type
_entity_poly.pdbx_seq_one_letter_code
_entity_poly.pdbx_strand_id
1 'polypeptide(L)'
;MDAITPESAAACYEAMLSTAAVEITMIGPSAGEAITGIFREAFRKALESRSRQPIDPDFDMEQKIPAEVRRVTEEMDLTQGKMVMGFSLLPAEDKKAQAVSRIATAIYGSSPFSKLFMNVREKLSLCYYCASRTMASYGYMLVDCGIESANQEKAEAEILHQLDEVCAGNFTETEMENARLAVVNSLRTVTDSLSAMSSWLLNEILQGGDSADPTDEIELTQAVTAEEVRDYMRSAKLSVVYLLAGPGKGE
;
A
#
# COMPACT_ATOMS: atom_id res chain seq x y z
N MET A 1 4.27 24.81 -7.65
CA MET A 1 2.85 25.20 -7.51
C MET A 1 2.55 26.53 -8.21
N ASP A 2 3.51 27.39 -8.38
CA ASP A 2 3.33 28.75 -8.94
C ASP A 2 2.89 28.82 -10.42
N ALA A 3 2.91 27.70 -11.13
CA ALA A 3 2.47 27.58 -12.52
C ALA A 3 1.01 27.12 -12.70
N ILE A 4 0.29 26.84 -11.60
CA ILE A 4 -1.10 26.38 -11.66
C ILE A 4 -2.02 27.60 -11.65
N THR A 5 -2.79 27.77 -12.73
CA THR A 5 -3.82 28.81 -12.83
C THR A 5 -5.20 28.18 -12.87
N PRO A 6 -6.29 28.94 -12.60
CA PRO A 6 -7.66 28.44 -12.75
C PRO A 6 -7.92 27.87 -14.14
N GLU A 7 -7.36 28.47 -15.19
CA GLU A 7 -7.53 28.04 -16.58
C GLU A 7 -6.80 26.72 -16.83
N SER A 8 -5.59 26.54 -16.31
CA SER A 8 -4.82 25.29 -16.45
C SER A 8 -5.49 24.15 -15.68
N ALA A 9 -6.06 24.43 -14.51
CA ALA A 9 -6.81 23.46 -13.73
C ALA A 9 -8.11 23.04 -14.45
N ALA A 10 -8.86 24.00 -15.02
CA ALA A 10 -10.05 23.71 -15.80
C ALA A 10 -9.73 22.89 -17.06
N ALA A 11 -8.65 23.21 -17.76
CA ALA A 11 -8.21 22.46 -18.94
C ALA A 11 -7.81 21.02 -18.58
N CYS A 12 -7.12 20.81 -17.45
CA CYS A 12 -6.77 19.48 -16.94
C CYS A 12 -8.03 18.68 -16.59
N TYR A 13 -9.03 19.29 -15.95
CA TYR A 13 -10.30 18.66 -15.62
C TYR A 13 -11.07 18.21 -16.87
N GLU A 14 -11.17 19.09 -17.89
CA GLU A 14 -11.81 18.75 -19.16
C GLU A 14 -11.06 17.62 -19.89
N ALA A 15 -9.74 17.64 -19.88
CA ALA A 15 -8.92 16.57 -20.46
C ALA A 15 -9.19 15.25 -19.72
N MET A 16 -9.22 15.25 -18.39
CA MET A 16 -9.54 14.07 -17.57
C MET A 16 -10.92 13.51 -17.93
N LEU A 17 -11.96 14.34 -17.98
CA LEU A 17 -13.31 13.90 -18.34
C LEU A 17 -13.39 13.31 -19.76
N SER A 18 -12.50 13.71 -20.64
CA SER A 18 -12.46 13.22 -22.04
C SER A 18 -11.67 11.92 -22.20
N THR A 19 -10.70 11.64 -21.33
CA THR A 19 -9.74 10.54 -21.50
C THR A 19 -9.74 9.50 -20.38
N ALA A 20 -10.23 9.83 -19.17
CA ALA A 20 -10.18 8.89 -18.05
C ALA A 20 -11.16 7.72 -18.25
N ALA A 21 -10.73 6.51 -17.88
CA ALA A 21 -11.66 5.43 -17.59
C ALA A 21 -12.47 5.80 -16.34
N VAL A 22 -13.76 5.52 -16.36
CA VAL A 22 -14.67 5.88 -15.26
C VAL A 22 -15.32 4.61 -14.74
N GLU A 23 -15.02 4.27 -13.48
CA GLU A 23 -15.70 3.23 -12.74
C GLU A 23 -16.58 3.87 -11.65
N ILE A 24 -17.81 3.41 -11.54
CA ILE A 24 -18.76 3.91 -10.56
C ILE A 24 -19.25 2.75 -9.71
N THR A 25 -18.84 2.73 -8.46
CA THR A 25 -19.33 1.78 -7.48
C THR A 25 -20.34 2.44 -6.56
N MET A 26 -21.41 1.72 -6.25
CA MET A 26 -22.43 2.18 -5.31
C MET A 26 -22.77 1.07 -4.34
N ILE A 27 -22.79 1.40 -3.07
CA ILE A 27 -23.18 0.51 -1.97
C ILE A 27 -24.26 1.19 -1.14
N GLY A 28 -25.36 0.48 -0.89
CA GLY A 28 -26.44 1.01 -0.09
C GLY A 28 -27.65 0.07 -0.03
N PRO A 29 -28.62 0.37 0.83
CA PRO A 29 -29.79 -0.50 1.06
C PRO A 29 -30.74 -0.59 -0.13
N SER A 30 -30.60 0.28 -1.11
CA SER A 30 -31.45 0.37 -2.31
C SER A 30 -30.62 0.24 -3.60
N ALA A 31 -29.47 -0.45 -3.54
CA ALA A 31 -28.70 -0.74 -4.74
C ALA A 31 -29.55 -1.60 -5.69
N GLY A 32 -29.74 -1.12 -6.90
CA GLY A 32 -30.54 -1.82 -7.90
C GLY A 32 -30.55 -1.10 -9.24
N GLU A 33 -31.15 -1.75 -10.23
CA GLU A 33 -31.16 -1.30 -11.61
C GLU A 33 -31.65 0.15 -11.81
N ALA A 34 -32.64 0.58 -10.99
CA ALA A 34 -33.16 1.95 -11.03
C ALA A 34 -32.10 3.00 -10.67
N ILE A 35 -31.26 2.74 -9.65
CA ILE A 35 -30.22 3.68 -9.21
C ILE A 35 -29.05 3.65 -10.20
N THR A 36 -28.66 2.47 -10.66
CA THR A 36 -27.67 2.32 -11.73
C THR A 36 -28.11 3.11 -12.97
N GLY A 37 -29.40 3.07 -13.31
CA GLY A 37 -29.99 3.85 -14.39
C GLY A 37 -29.83 5.36 -14.21
N ILE A 38 -30.04 5.87 -12.98
CA ILE A 38 -29.90 7.31 -12.67
C ILE A 38 -28.44 7.75 -12.86
N PHE A 39 -27.47 7.01 -12.32
CA PHE A 39 -26.04 7.33 -12.49
C PHE A 39 -25.61 7.25 -13.95
N ARG A 40 -26.01 6.19 -14.65
CA ARG A 40 -25.74 6.03 -16.10
C ARG A 40 -26.25 7.20 -16.90
N GLU A 41 -27.48 7.63 -16.66
CA GLU A 41 -28.09 8.74 -17.38
C GLU A 41 -27.41 10.08 -17.03
N ALA A 42 -27.09 10.32 -15.74
CA ALA A 42 -26.40 11.53 -15.31
C ALA A 42 -25.00 11.63 -15.95
N PHE A 43 -24.22 10.54 -15.95
CA PHE A 43 -22.90 10.49 -16.57
C PHE A 43 -22.98 10.57 -18.10
N ARG A 44 -23.97 9.90 -18.71
CA ARG A 44 -24.21 10.00 -20.14
C ARG A 44 -24.43 11.46 -20.54
N LYS A 45 -25.30 12.19 -19.88
CA LYS A 45 -25.55 13.62 -20.14
C LYS A 45 -24.29 14.48 -19.94
N ALA A 46 -23.56 14.25 -18.86
CA ALA A 46 -22.34 15.01 -18.58
C ALA A 46 -21.22 14.78 -19.60
N LEU A 47 -21.19 13.59 -20.24
CA LEU A 47 -20.11 13.17 -21.11
C LEU A 47 -20.47 13.20 -22.60
N GLU A 48 -21.76 13.21 -22.96
CA GLU A 48 -22.24 13.21 -24.38
C GLU A 48 -21.73 14.40 -25.21
N SER A 49 -21.56 15.55 -24.58
CA SER A 49 -21.03 16.75 -25.26
C SER A 49 -19.53 16.68 -25.52
N ARG A 50 -18.85 15.64 -25.03
CA ARG A 50 -17.40 15.45 -25.13
C ARG A 50 -17.08 14.33 -26.09
N SER A 51 -16.15 14.59 -27.03
CA SER A 51 -15.59 13.53 -27.86
C SER A 51 -14.65 12.67 -27.00
N ARG A 52 -15.19 11.69 -26.29
CA ARG A 52 -14.41 10.84 -25.38
C ARG A 52 -13.55 9.84 -26.16
N GLN A 53 -12.29 9.80 -25.78
CA GLN A 53 -11.31 8.77 -26.16
C GLN A 53 -10.69 8.22 -24.89
N PRO A 54 -11.39 7.32 -24.18
CA PRO A 54 -10.86 6.74 -22.95
C PRO A 54 -9.51 6.09 -23.23
N ILE A 55 -8.53 6.48 -22.47
CA ILE A 55 -7.22 5.81 -22.46
C ILE A 55 -7.42 4.57 -21.58
N ASP A 56 -7.11 3.40 -22.14
CA ASP A 56 -7.02 2.19 -21.36
C ASP A 56 -5.90 2.39 -20.33
N PRO A 57 -6.20 2.34 -19.02
CA PRO A 57 -5.16 2.49 -18.03
C PRO A 57 -4.25 1.26 -18.15
N ASP A 58 -3.13 1.44 -18.82
CA ASP A 58 -2.04 0.48 -18.84
C ASP A 58 -1.40 0.48 -17.46
N PHE A 59 -1.83 -0.47 -16.64
CA PHE A 59 -1.24 -0.71 -15.32
C PHE A 59 0.01 -1.59 -15.39
N ASP A 60 0.48 -1.95 -16.58
CA ASP A 60 1.73 -2.67 -16.76
C ASP A 60 2.91 -1.73 -16.44
N MET A 61 3.10 -1.53 -15.16
CA MET A 61 4.24 -0.79 -14.65
C MET A 61 5.45 -1.71 -14.62
N GLU A 62 6.22 -1.70 -15.71
CA GLU A 62 7.52 -2.36 -15.72
C GLU A 62 8.35 -1.88 -14.52
N GLN A 63 8.59 -2.78 -13.58
CA GLN A 63 9.41 -2.46 -12.40
C GLN A 63 10.85 -2.19 -12.82
N LYS A 64 11.25 -0.93 -12.78
CA LYS A 64 12.66 -0.55 -12.94
C LYS A 64 13.37 -0.65 -11.61
N ILE A 65 13.93 -1.82 -11.32
CA ILE A 65 14.76 -2.02 -10.14
C ILE A 65 16.09 -1.34 -10.40
N PRO A 66 16.48 -0.32 -9.62
CA PRO A 66 17.77 0.34 -9.80
C PRO A 66 18.92 -0.64 -9.52
N ALA A 67 20.00 -0.51 -10.28
CA ALA A 67 21.21 -1.32 -10.07
C ALA A 67 21.88 -1.03 -8.71
N GLU A 68 21.72 0.20 -8.21
CA GLU A 68 22.23 0.65 -6.94
C GLU A 68 21.12 1.32 -6.13
N VAL A 69 21.19 1.22 -4.80
CA VAL A 69 20.25 1.86 -3.89
C VAL A 69 20.35 3.38 -4.03
N ARG A 70 19.28 4.02 -4.46
CA ARG A 70 19.21 5.48 -4.53
C ARG A 70 19.04 6.07 -3.13
N ARG A 71 19.93 6.98 -2.76
CA ARG A 71 19.86 7.70 -1.48
C ARG A 71 19.58 9.18 -1.73
N VAL A 72 18.56 9.72 -1.05
CA VAL A 72 18.15 11.12 -1.17
C VAL A 72 17.96 11.68 0.22
N THR A 73 18.58 12.83 0.50
CA THR A 73 18.37 13.58 1.74
C THR A 73 17.91 14.98 1.38
N GLU A 74 16.83 15.41 2.01
CA GLU A 74 16.35 16.78 1.95
C GLU A 74 16.34 17.37 3.35
N GLU A 75 16.72 18.62 3.48
CA GLU A 75 16.69 19.35 4.75
C GLU A 75 15.46 20.24 4.82
N MET A 76 14.76 20.17 5.92
CA MET A 76 13.59 21.02 6.18
C MET A 76 13.56 21.38 7.66
N ASP A 77 13.01 22.55 8.01
CA ASP A 77 12.82 22.94 9.40
C ASP A 77 11.72 22.10 10.05
N LEU A 78 12.13 20.94 10.57
CA LEU A 78 11.26 19.95 11.21
C LEU A 78 11.78 19.58 12.58
N THR A 79 10.88 19.41 13.53
CA THR A 79 11.21 18.89 14.86
C THR A 79 11.53 17.39 14.86
N GLN A 80 11.05 16.67 13.84
CA GLN A 80 11.20 15.24 13.69
C GLN A 80 11.48 14.90 12.22
N GLY A 81 12.58 14.21 11.97
CA GLY A 81 12.90 13.68 10.66
C GLY A 81 11.99 12.51 10.27
N LYS A 82 11.92 12.26 8.98
CA LYS A 82 11.20 11.12 8.41
C LYS A 82 12.11 10.36 7.47
N MET A 83 12.17 9.05 7.62
CA MET A 83 12.86 8.16 6.70
C MET A 83 11.85 7.26 6.00
N VAL A 84 11.97 7.15 4.69
CA VAL A 84 11.21 6.20 3.87
C VAL A 84 12.17 5.31 3.13
N MET A 85 12.02 4.00 3.29
CA MET A 85 12.76 2.99 2.55
C MET A 85 11.81 2.30 1.58
N GLY A 86 12.16 2.29 0.29
CA GLY A 86 11.40 1.64 -0.76
C GLY A 86 12.07 0.35 -1.22
N PHE A 87 11.27 -0.71 -1.29
CA PHE A 87 11.68 -2.04 -1.73
C PHE A 87 10.87 -2.46 -2.94
N SER A 88 11.52 -3.11 -3.92
CA SER A 88 10.84 -3.87 -4.94
C SER A 88 10.60 -5.30 -4.45
N LEU A 89 9.44 -5.87 -4.82
CA LEU A 89 9.08 -7.26 -4.56
C LEU A 89 8.53 -7.90 -5.83
N LEU A 90 8.33 -9.21 -5.82
CA LEU A 90 7.52 -9.86 -6.85
C LEU A 90 6.07 -9.34 -6.77
N PRO A 91 5.46 -8.92 -7.89
CA PRO A 91 4.05 -8.57 -7.93
C PRO A 91 3.18 -9.76 -7.50
N ALA A 92 2.13 -9.47 -6.73
CA ALA A 92 1.13 -10.46 -6.36
C ALA A 92 0.00 -10.44 -7.40
N GLU A 93 0.10 -11.29 -8.41
CA GLU A 93 -0.78 -11.28 -9.59
C GLU A 93 -2.14 -11.95 -9.33
N ASP A 94 -2.25 -12.78 -8.28
CA ASP A 94 -3.47 -13.49 -7.93
C ASP A 94 -3.86 -13.28 -6.44
N LYS A 95 -5.08 -13.67 -6.09
CA LYS A 95 -5.63 -13.57 -4.74
C LYS A 95 -4.81 -14.33 -3.69
N LYS A 96 -4.21 -15.46 -4.05
CA LYS A 96 -3.37 -16.24 -3.15
C LYS A 96 -2.07 -15.48 -2.84
N ALA A 97 -1.39 -14.97 -3.86
CA ALA A 97 -0.18 -14.18 -3.69
C ALA A 97 -0.45 -12.89 -2.88
N GLN A 98 -1.62 -12.28 -3.06
CA GLN A 98 -2.05 -11.12 -2.27
C GLN A 98 -2.28 -11.48 -0.80
N ALA A 99 -2.89 -12.63 -0.51
CA ALA A 99 -3.05 -13.12 0.85
C ALA A 99 -1.68 -13.37 1.53
N VAL A 100 -0.73 -13.97 0.81
CA VAL A 100 0.65 -14.14 1.27
C VAL A 100 1.31 -12.79 1.56
N SER A 101 1.17 -11.81 0.64
CA SER A 101 1.72 -10.46 0.82
C SER A 101 1.14 -9.76 2.06
N ARG A 102 -0.18 -9.87 2.31
CA ARG A 102 -0.81 -9.29 3.50
C ARG A 102 -0.25 -9.88 4.80
N ILE A 103 -0.12 -11.20 4.89
CA ILE A 103 0.46 -11.88 6.07
C ILE A 103 1.94 -11.49 6.23
N ALA A 104 2.73 -11.52 5.16
CA ALA A 104 4.13 -11.15 5.19
C ALA A 104 4.32 -9.70 5.68
N THR A 105 3.51 -8.77 5.16
CA THR A 105 3.53 -7.37 5.59
C THR A 105 3.09 -7.22 7.05
N ALA A 106 2.11 -8.00 7.52
CA ALA A 106 1.64 -7.98 8.90
C ALA A 106 2.72 -8.48 9.89
N ILE A 107 3.45 -9.52 9.54
CA ILE A 107 4.60 -10.00 10.32
C ILE A 107 5.73 -8.96 10.32
N TYR A 108 6.05 -8.41 9.16
CA TYR A 108 7.18 -7.49 9.02
C TYR A 108 6.93 -6.13 9.67
N GLY A 109 5.85 -5.41 9.30
CA GLY A 109 5.73 -4.03 9.76
C GLY A 109 4.33 -3.40 9.80
N SER A 110 3.23 -4.07 9.41
CA SER A 110 1.91 -3.42 9.38
C SER A 110 1.02 -3.70 10.60
N SER A 111 1.49 -4.51 11.54
CA SER A 111 0.74 -4.85 12.74
C SER A 111 1.43 -4.32 14.02
N PRO A 112 0.69 -4.14 15.13
CA PRO A 112 1.28 -3.77 16.42
C PRO A 112 2.13 -4.89 17.05
N PHE A 113 2.18 -6.06 16.46
CA PHE A 113 3.01 -7.20 16.87
C PHE A 113 4.13 -7.50 15.86
N SER A 114 4.30 -6.64 14.86
CA SER A 114 5.26 -6.81 13.77
C SER A 114 6.70 -6.67 14.25
N LYS A 115 7.62 -7.25 13.48
CA LYS A 115 9.07 -7.16 13.73
C LYS A 115 9.54 -5.70 13.84
N LEU A 116 9.09 -4.83 12.94
CA LEU A 116 9.47 -3.41 12.97
C LEU A 116 8.94 -2.71 14.22
N PHE A 117 7.66 -2.94 14.57
CA PHE A 117 7.10 -2.33 15.76
C PHE A 117 7.82 -2.78 17.02
N MET A 118 7.99 -4.09 17.20
CA MET A 118 8.54 -4.67 18.42
C MET A 118 10.05 -4.41 18.58
N ASN A 119 10.83 -4.44 17.49
CA ASN A 119 12.27 -4.36 17.61
C ASN A 119 12.80 -2.93 17.35
N VAL A 120 12.32 -2.23 16.32
CA VAL A 120 12.84 -0.89 15.98
C VAL A 120 12.26 0.17 16.91
N ARG A 121 10.92 0.13 17.15
CA ARG A 121 10.24 1.11 17.99
C ARG A 121 10.33 0.78 19.46
N GLU A 122 9.82 -0.39 19.90
CA GLU A 122 9.66 -0.68 21.33
C GLU A 122 10.98 -1.05 21.99
N LYS A 123 11.71 -2.02 21.44
CA LYS A 123 12.91 -2.54 22.07
C LYS A 123 14.10 -1.58 21.99
N LEU A 124 14.36 -1.03 20.81
CA LEU A 124 15.52 -0.17 20.57
C LEU A 124 15.22 1.32 20.68
N SER A 125 13.95 1.70 20.70
CA SER A 125 13.49 3.09 20.80
C SER A 125 14.13 4.02 19.76
N LEU A 126 14.38 3.52 18.54
CA LEU A 126 15.07 4.27 17.48
C LEU A 126 14.15 5.26 16.76
N CYS A 127 12.85 5.07 16.89
CA CYS A 127 11.85 5.86 16.17
C CYS A 127 10.54 5.99 16.96
N TYR A 128 9.74 6.98 16.61
CA TYR A 128 8.39 7.18 17.17
C TYR A 128 7.37 6.23 16.58
N TYR A 129 7.53 5.93 15.31
CA TYR A 129 6.78 4.91 14.59
C TYR A 129 7.68 4.28 13.52
N CYS A 130 7.45 3.02 13.24
CA CYS A 130 8.06 2.31 12.13
C CYS A 130 7.03 1.32 11.62
N ALA A 131 6.64 1.47 10.36
CA ALA A 131 5.61 0.63 9.75
C ALA A 131 5.92 0.34 8.29
N SER A 132 5.51 -0.83 7.83
CA SER A 132 5.54 -1.18 6.40
C SER A 132 4.15 -1.20 5.79
N ARG A 133 4.08 -0.87 4.52
CA ARG A 133 2.90 -1.05 3.66
C ARG A 133 3.34 -1.58 2.31
N THR A 134 2.57 -2.49 1.78
CA THR A 134 2.87 -3.14 0.50
C THR A 134 1.77 -2.83 -0.50
N MET A 135 2.17 -2.45 -1.70
CA MET A 135 1.30 -2.38 -2.86
C MET A 135 1.56 -3.63 -3.70
N ALA A 136 0.90 -4.71 -3.30
CA ALA A 136 1.20 -6.06 -3.73
C ALA A 136 1.10 -6.25 -5.24
N SER A 137 0.05 -5.74 -5.88
CA SER A 137 -0.15 -5.86 -7.32
C SER A 137 0.92 -5.13 -8.14
N TYR A 138 1.52 -4.08 -7.57
CA TYR A 138 2.60 -3.33 -8.21
C TYR A 138 4.00 -3.80 -7.80
N GLY A 139 4.09 -4.74 -6.86
CA GLY A 139 5.35 -5.34 -6.42
C GLY A 139 6.29 -4.36 -5.73
N TYR A 140 5.79 -3.49 -4.86
CA TYR A 140 6.66 -2.69 -4.01
C TYR A 140 6.15 -2.53 -2.57
N MET A 141 7.09 -2.35 -1.68
CA MET A 141 6.86 -2.12 -0.26
C MET A 141 7.57 -0.83 0.17
N LEU A 142 6.88 -0.05 0.98
CA LEU A 142 7.45 1.10 1.65
C LEU A 142 7.52 0.83 3.15
N VAL A 143 8.67 1.16 3.74
CA VAL A 143 8.82 1.28 5.19
C VAL A 143 9.00 2.74 5.51
N ASP A 144 8.11 3.28 6.33
CA ASP A 144 8.24 4.65 6.81
C ASP A 144 8.38 4.71 8.32
N CYS A 145 9.29 5.57 8.77
CA CYS A 145 9.52 5.78 10.20
C CYS A 145 9.79 7.26 10.51
N GLY A 146 9.31 7.69 11.67
CA GLY A 146 9.62 8.98 12.23
C GLY A 146 10.81 8.86 13.17
N ILE A 147 11.95 9.46 12.81
CA ILE A 147 13.22 9.29 13.51
C ILE A 147 13.87 10.62 13.91
N GLU A 148 14.75 10.57 14.86
CA GLU A 148 15.78 11.60 15.04
C GLU A 148 16.94 11.34 14.08
N SER A 149 17.48 12.40 13.47
CA SER A 149 18.55 12.27 12.45
C SER A 149 19.77 11.48 12.96
N ALA A 150 20.09 11.58 14.25
CA ALA A 150 21.17 10.83 14.87
C ALA A 150 20.95 9.31 14.91
N ASN A 151 19.72 8.85 14.76
CA ASN A 151 19.35 7.43 14.81
C ASN A 151 19.20 6.80 13.44
N GLN A 152 19.36 7.58 12.35
CA GLN A 152 19.09 7.14 10.97
C GLN A 152 19.80 5.83 10.62
N GLU A 153 21.12 5.79 10.73
CA GLU A 153 21.94 4.62 10.34
C GLU A 153 21.54 3.37 11.15
N LYS A 154 21.31 3.55 12.44
CA LYS A 154 20.88 2.45 13.33
C LYS A 154 19.50 1.93 12.99
N ALA A 155 18.56 2.85 12.70
CA ALA A 155 17.20 2.48 12.33
C ALA A 155 17.17 1.78 10.97
N GLU A 156 17.92 2.28 9.98
CA GLU A 156 18.06 1.64 8.68
C GLU A 156 18.65 0.23 8.80
N ALA A 157 19.74 0.08 9.56
CA ALA A 157 20.37 -1.21 9.77
C ALA A 157 19.43 -2.21 10.46
N GLU A 158 18.67 -1.77 11.46
CA GLU A 158 17.73 -2.64 12.17
C GLU A 158 16.53 -2.99 11.31
N ILE A 159 15.99 -2.07 10.49
CA ILE A 159 14.91 -2.34 9.54
C ILE A 159 15.34 -3.44 8.55
N LEU A 160 16.56 -3.35 8.02
CA LEU A 160 17.10 -4.36 7.12
C LEU A 160 17.35 -5.69 7.82
N HIS A 161 17.88 -5.66 9.06
CA HIS A 161 18.07 -6.86 9.86
C HIS A 161 16.73 -7.58 10.12
N GLN A 162 15.67 -6.86 10.43
CA GLN A 162 14.35 -7.45 10.62
C GLN A 162 13.76 -8.03 9.31
N LEU A 163 14.10 -7.45 8.15
CA LEU A 163 13.76 -8.04 6.86
C LEU A 163 14.49 -9.38 6.66
N ASP A 164 15.80 -9.42 6.94
CA ASP A 164 16.60 -10.64 6.85
C ASP A 164 16.07 -11.74 7.77
N GLU A 165 15.63 -11.39 8.99
CA GLU A 165 14.99 -12.32 9.92
C GLU A 165 13.72 -12.95 9.33
N VAL A 166 12.85 -12.16 8.69
CA VAL A 166 11.65 -12.69 8.02
C VAL A 166 12.04 -13.55 6.82
N CYS A 167 13.01 -13.13 6.01
CA CYS A 167 13.53 -13.89 4.86
C CYS A 167 14.17 -15.22 5.27
N ALA A 168 14.75 -15.29 6.47
CA ALA A 168 15.30 -16.52 7.03
C ALA A 168 14.20 -17.43 7.63
N GLY A 169 13.00 -16.92 7.85
CA GLY A 169 11.90 -17.62 8.53
C GLY A 169 11.98 -17.55 10.05
N ASN A 170 12.75 -16.59 10.60
CA ASN A 170 12.93 -16.38 12.03
C ASN A 170 11.73 -15.61 12.63
N PHE A 171 10.55 -16.18 12.47
CA PHE A 171 9.33 -15.75 13.14
C PHE A 171 8.60 -16.96 13.72
N THR A 172 7.96 -16.76 14.86
CA THR A 172 7.31 -17.81 15.62
C THR A 172 5.92 -18.12 15.08
N GLU A 173 5.38 -19.30 15.43
CA GLU A 173 3.98 -19.65 15.14
C GLU A 173 3.01 -18.62 15.74
N THR A 174 3.32 -18.09 16.93
CA THR A 174 2.52 -17.04 17.55
C THR A 174 2.51 -15.74 16.71
N GLU A 175 3.63 -15.34 16.14
CA GLU A 175 3.68 -14.17 15.25
C GLU A 175 2.87 -14.42 13.96
N MET A 176 2.94 -15.63 13.43
CA MET A 176 2.16 -16.05 12.26
C MET A 176 0.65 -16.04 12.55
N GLU A 177 0.21 -16.61 13.68
CA GLU A 177 -1.19 -16.62 14.11
C GLU A 177 -1.72 -15.19 14.39
N ASN A 178 -0.93 -14.36 15.05
CA ASN A 178 -1.29 -12.95 15.28
C ASN A 178 -1.45 -12.19 13.96
N ALA A 179 -0.59 -12.43 12.98
CA ALA A 179 -0.69 -11.84 11.66
C ALA A 179 -1.97 -12.31 10.92
N ARG A 180 -2.25 -13.62 10.95
CA ARG A 180 -3.51 -14.17 10.38
C ARG A 180 -4.72 -13.54 11.03
N LEU A 181 -4.76 -13.50 12.36
CA LEU A 181 -5.87 -12.92 13.11
C LEU A 181 -6.08 -11.44 12.76
N ALA A 182 -5.00 -10.66 12.67
CA ALA A 182 -5.07 -9.24 12.33
C ALA A 182 -5.64 -9.05 10.90
N VAL A 183 -5.14 -9.79 9.91
CA VAL A 183 -5.60 -9.68 8.53
C VAL A 183 -7.04 -10.17 8.38
N VAL A 184 -7.38 -11.33 8.95
CA VAL A 184 -8.75 -11.87 8.91
C VAL A 184 -9.75 -10.92 9.58
N ASN A 185 -9.40 -10.33 10.73
CA ASN A 185 -10.27 -9.35 11.38
C ASN A 185 -10.44 -8.09 10.52
N SER A 186 -9.38 -7.60 9.88
CA SER A 186 -9.47 -6.48 8.95
C SER A 186 -10.41 -6.79 7.77
N LEU A 187 -10.33 -7.97 7.19
CA LEU A 187 -11.22 -8.41 6.11
C LEU A 187 -12.68 -8.55 6.59
N ARG A 188 -12.91 -9.13 7.77
CA ARG A 188 -14.25 -9.27 8.34
C ARG A 188 -14.94 -7.93 8.60
N THR A 189 -14.19 -6.91 9.01
CA THR A 189 -14.74 -5.58 9.29
C THR A 189 -14.99 -4.75 8.03
N VAL A 190 -14.59 -5.23 6.85
CA VAL A 190 -14.89 -4.55 5.58
C VAL A 190 -16.40 -4.32 5.41
N THR A 191 -17.21 -5.31 5.76
CA THR A 191 -18.68 -5.23 5.62
C THR A 191 -19.35 -4.33 6.65
N ASP A 192 -18.66 -3.93 7.71
CA ASP A 192 -19.22 -3.06 8.77
C ASP A 192 -19.25 -1.59 8.36
N SER A 193 -18.55 -1.22 7.28
CA SER A 193 -18.42 0.15 6.81
C SER A 193 -18.67 0.26 5.32
N LEU A 194 -19.63 1.11 4.92
CA LEU A 194 -19.90 1.39 3.50
C LEU A 194 -18.66 1.90 2.77
N SER A 195 -17.82 2.70 3.43
CA SER A 195 -16.57 3.21 2.85
C SER A 195 -15.54 2.11 2.65
N ALA A 196 -15.36 1.24 3.66
CA ALA A 196 -14.43 0.11 3.55
C ALA A 196 -14.88 -0.86 2.46
N MET A 197 -16.17 -1.17 2.41
CA MET A 197 -16.76 -2.03 1.38
C MET A 197 -16.60 -1.44 -0.01
N SER A 198 -16.82 -0.12 -0.16
CA SER A 198 -16.62 0.56 -1.45
C SER A 198 -15.17 0.50 -1.92
N SER A 199 -14.23 0.73 -1.02
CA SER A 199 -12.79 0.64 -1.35
C SER A 199 -12.38 -0.78 -1.69
N TRP A 200 -12.85 -1.77 -0.93
CA TRP A 200 -12.58 -3.18 -1.19
C TRP A 200 -13.16 -3.63 -2.54
N LEU A 201 -14.43 -3.31 -2.81
CA LEU A 201 -15.09 -3.66 -4.07
C LEU A 201 -14.42 -3.00 -5.28
N LEU A 202 -14.01 -1.73 -5.15
CA LEU A 202 -13.27 -1.06 -6.22
C LEU A 202 -11.95 -1.76 -6.52
N ASN A 203 -11.20 -2.16 -5.48
CA ASN A 203 -9.96 -2.91 -5.66
C ASN A 203 -10.23 -4.28 -6.30
N GLU A 204 -11.29 -4.97 -5.91
CA GLU A 204 -11.70 -6.24 -6.50
C GLU A 204 -11.96 -6.09 -8.02
N ILE A 205 -12.75 -5.08 -8.41
CA ILE A 205 -13.06 -4.79 -9.83
C ILE A 205 -11.78 -4.44 -10.61
N LEU A 206 -10.92 -3.56 -10.06
CA LEU A 206 -9.68 -3.15 -10.73
C LEU A 206 -8.69 -4.30 -10.93
N GLN A 207 -8.81 -5.36 -10.14
CA GLN A 207 -8.00 -6.58 -10.27
C GLN A 207 -8.68 -7.67 -11.11
N GLY A 208 -9.81 -7.35 -11.73
CA GLY A 208 -10.57 -8.30 -12.55
C GLY A 208 -11.33 -9.37 -11.76
N GLY A 209 -11.51 -9.15 -10.46
CA GLY A 209 -12.31 -10.02 -9.60
C GLY A 209 -13.80 -9.71 -9.69
N ASP A 210 -14.62 -10.63 -9.21
CA ASP A 210 -16.08 -10.57 -9.23
C ASP A 210 -16.72 -10.94 -7.87
N SER A 211 -15.91 -11.06 -6.82
CA SER A 211 -16.41 -11.42 -5.48
C SER A 211 -17.32 -10.32 -4.92
N ALA A 212 -18.39 -10.75 -4.25
CA ALA A 212 -19.35 -9.85 -3.61
C ALA A 212 -18.96 -9.48 -2.18
N ASP A 213 -18.10 -10.29 -1.55
CA ASP A 213 -17.62 -10.11 -0.18
C ASP A 213 -16.21 -10.74 0.00
N PRO A 214 -15.49 -10.45 1.09
CA PRO A 214 -14.13 -10.91 1.30
C PRO A 214 -13.98 -12.35 1.81
N THR A 215 -15.00 -13.21 1.72
CA THR A 215 -14.96 -14.56 2.28
C THR A 215 -13.85 -15.41 1.68
N ASP A 216 -13.71 -15.41 0.35
CA ASP A 216 -12.64 -16.14 -0.33
C ASP A 216 -11.24 -15.69 0.11
N GLU A 217 -11.06 -14.38 0.31
CA GLU A 217 -9.79 -13.82 0.77
C GLU A 217 -9.49 -14.23 2.22
N ILE A 218 -10.51 -14.37 3.07
CA ILE A 218 -10.36 -14.87 4.44
C ILE A 218 -9.87 -16.31 4.42
N GLU A 219 -10.46 -17.16 3.59
CA GLU A 219 -10.05 -18.57 3.46
C GLU A 219 -8.61 -18.68 2.94
N LEU A 220 -8.27 -17.94 1.90
CA LEU A 220 -6.90 -17.88 1.37
C LEU A 220 -5.91 -17.39 2.42
N THR A 221 -6.27 -16.36 3.20
CA THR A 221 -5.43 -15.82 4.28
C THR A 221 -5.16 -16.86 5.37
N GLN A 222 -6.19 -17.65 5.75
CA GLN A 222 -6.05 -18.72 6.74
C GLN A 222 -5.15 -19.86 6.25
N ALA A 223 -5.10 -20.09 4.94
CA ALA A 223 -4.31 -21.15 4.33
C ALA A 223 -2.84 -20.77 4.08
N VAL A 224 -2.44 -19.51 4.29
CA VAL A 224 -1.05 -19.05 4.09
C VAL A 224 -0.09 -19.77 5.02
N THR A 225 1.00 -20.28 4.48
CA THR A 225 2.05 -20.98 5.22
C THR A 225 3.26 -20.08 5.52
N ALA A 226 4.04 -20.46 6.53
CA ALA A 226 5.29 -19.76 6.87
C ALA A 226 6.32 -19.80 5.73
N GLU A 227 6.33 -20.89 4.95
CA GLU A 227 7.20 -21.05 3.79
C GLU A 227 6.86 -20.04 2.69
N GLU A 228 5.57 -19.86 2.37
CA GLU A 228 5.11 -18.89 1.39
C GLU A 228 5.47 -17.45 1.80
N VAL A 229 5.30 -17.11 3.09
CA VAL A 229 5.69 -15.81 3.64
C VAL A 229 7.18 -15.55 3.46
N ARG A 230 8.02 -16.52 3.87
CA ARG A 230 9.46 -16.45 3.73
C ARG A 230 9.88 -16.25 2.28
N ASP A 231 9.32 -17.06 1.37
CA ASP A 231 9.73 -17.06 -0.04
C ASP A 231 9.28 -15.76 -0.74
N TYR A 232 8.12 -15.22 -0.39
CA TYR A 232 7.68 -13.91 -0.85
C TYR A 232 8.64 -12.80 -0.38
N MET A 233 8.98 -12.76 0.90
CA MET A 233 9.85 -11.70 1.46
C MET A 233 11.28 -11.78 0.94
N ARG A 234 11.78 -12.94 0.53
CA ARG A 234 13.09 -13.09 -0.15
C ARG A 234 13.19 -12.35 -1.49
N SER A 235 12.06 -12.02 -2.09
CA SER A 235 12.03 -11.21 -3.31
C SER A 235 12.31 -9.73 -3.05
N ALA A 236 12.22 -9.28 -1.79
CA ALA A 236 12.39 -7.88 -1.42
C ALA A 236 13.82 -7.39 -1.66
N LYS A 237 13.95 -6.29 -2.41
CA LYS A 237 15.22 -5.63 -2.69
C LYS A 237 15.10 -4.15 -2.39
N LEU A 238 15.98 -3.65 -1.53
CA LEU A 238 16.07 -2.21 -1.25
C LEU A 238 16.40 -1.44 -2.53
N SER A 239 15.59 -0.45 -2.86
CA SER A 239 15.72 0.35 -4.08
C SER A 239 16.00 1.81 -3.78
N VAL A 240 15.42 2.36 -2.71
CA VAL A 240 15.57 3.76 -2.34
C VAL A 240 15.53 3.96 -0.83
N VAL A 241 16.35 4.89 -0.34
CA VAL A 241 16.26 5.44 1.00
C VAL A 241 16.11 6.95 0.86
N TYR A 242 15.01 7.49 1.33
CA TYR A 242 14.73 8.91 1.38
C TYR A 242 14.71 9.37 2.83
N LEU A 243 15.46 10.42 3.12
CA LEU A 243 15.50 11.07 4.42
C LEU A 243 15.06 12.52 4.28
N LEU A 244 14.03 12.89 5.00
CA LEU A 244 13.69 14.27 5.29
C LEU A 244 14.26 14.61 6.67
N ALA A 245 15.39 15.32 6.69
CA ALA A 245 16.10 15.66 7.92
C ALA A 245 15.63 17.02 8.46
N GLY A 246 15.47 17.10 9.78
CA GLY A 246 15.42 18.40 10.45
C GLY A 246 16.81 19.06 10.44
N PRO A 247 16.91 20.41 10.63
CA PRO A 247 18.19 21.06 10.78
C PRO A 247 18.94 20.37 11.93
N GLY A 248 20.16 19.91 11.65
CA GLY A 248 21.01 19.33 12.67
C GLY A 248 21.04 20.29 13.85
N LYS A 249 20.80 19.81 15.08
CA LYS A 249 21.07 20.64 16.25
C LYS A 249 22.53 21.02 16.12
N GLY A 250 22.78 22.28 15.70
CA GLY A 250 24.13 22.84 15.73
C GLY A 250 24.67 22.65 17.14
N GLU A 251 25.85 22.05 17.23
CA GLU A 251 26.66 22.03 18.45
C GLU A 251 26.89 23.44 18.98
#